data_7334af6d2b19c8189cb3deb9327ef1d1
#
_entry.id   7334af6d2b19c8189cb3deb9327ef1d1
#
_cell.length_a   1.000
_cell.length_b   1.000
_cell.length_c   1.000
_cell.angle_alpha   90.00
_cell.angle_beta   90.00
_cell.angle_gamma   90.00
#
_symmetry.space_group_name_H-M   'P 1'
#
loop_
_entity.id
_entity.type
_entity.pdbx_description
1 polymer ?
#
loop_
_entity_poly.entity_id
_entity_poly.type
_entity_poly.pdbx_seq_one_letter_code
_entity_poly.pdbx_strand_id
1 'polypeptide(L)'
;MKKEKFFQLAEVALSLLIVVGIYWLGENLKLPEKTIPVTPSIIEGRDEFYAGVIVGEKVRWVVGKKGKILRSESNGAGWNPQNSGVKKALQGIAAWDEKKAVVVGNDGLVLLTHDSGNTWEKVQLGNEGLGVKLLKVRIDPEGVAWAVGAMGAVYASHDTGKSWRRMARTQDIAWNDVGFSPDGKVWLVGEFGHVAFADPKHVDDNGEPEWQAVKVSADRSLMAVIFLDAQTALIAGLDGTLLRTKDSGKSWEKILLPTREHIFALASNGHTTVGVGSRGLRIVSQQGGSSWEVGRVAKEDFNWHTDIAIKGEEQLIVGAGLVQMNGRE
;
A
#
# COMPACT_ATOMS: atom_id res chain seq x y z
N MET A 1 67.25 45.45 -11.05
CA MET A 1 66.23 46.10 -10.24
C MET A 1 65.08 46.79 -11.00
N LYS A 2 65.34 47.68 -11.98
CA LYS A 2 64.23 48.35 -12.69
C LYS A 2 63.46 47.47 -13.63
N LYS A 3 64.09 46.49 -14.32
CA LYS A 3 63.40 45.55 -15.22
C LYS A 3 62.54 44.50 -14.48
N GLU A 4 62.94 44.00 -13.35
CA GLU A 4 62.17 43.05 -12.54
C GLU A 4 60.91 43.64 -11.99
N LYS A 5 60.96 44.89 -11.47
CA LYS A 5 59.76 45.58 -11.01
C LYS A 5 58.76 45.84 -12.13
N PHE A 6 59.25 46.09 -13.37
CA PHE A 6 58.40 46.29 -14.52
C PHE A 6 57.67 44.99 -14.92
N PHE A 7 58.35 43.85 -14.90
CA PHE A 7 57.72 42.52 -15.14
C PHE A 7 56.69 42.17 -14.09
N GLN A 8 56.99 42.39 -12.79
CA GLN A 8 56.02 42.12 -11.72
C GLN A 8 54.79 43.01 -11.82
N LEU A 9 54.92 44.28 -12.19
CA LEU A 9 53.78 45.17 -12.45
C LEU A 9 52.94 44.75 -13.66
N ALA A 10 53.59 44.24 -14.70
CA ALA A 10 52.89 43.73 -15.90
C ALA A 10 52.09 42.43 -15.59
N GLU A 11 52.64 41.52 -14.78
CA GLU A 11 51.94 40.31 -14.34
C GLU A 11 50.71 40.62 -13.45
N VAL A 12 50.86 41.56 -12.52
CA VAL A 12 49.75 41.99 -11.69
C VAL A 12 48.62 42.69 -12.51
N ALA A 13 49.02 43.53 -13.47
CA ALA A 13 48.06 44.18 -14.37
C ALA A 13 47.33 43.17 -15.28
N LEU A 14 48.03 42.16 -15.78
CA LEU A 14 47.43 41.11 -16.59
C LEU A 14 46.46 40.23 -15.76
N SER A 15 46.82 39.92 -14.53
CA SER A 15 45.98 39.16 -13.60
C SER A 15 44.70 39.93 -13.27
N LEU A 16 44.80 41.22 -13.04
CA LEU A 16 43.65 42.09 -12.80
C LEU A 16 42.73 42.19 -14.03
N LEU A 17 43.28 42.29 -15.24
CA LEU A 17 42.50 42.29 -16.48
C LEU A 17 41.74 40.97 -16.70
N ILE A 18 42.37 39.83 -16.35
CA ILE A 18 41.70 38.50 -16.41
C ILE A 18 40.53 38.42 -15.42
N VAL A 19 40.74 38.85 -14.17
CA VAL A 19 39.68 38.85 -13.16
C VAL A 19 38.52 39.77 -13.56
N VAL A 20 38.78 40.97 -14.04
CA VAL A 20 37.77 41.92 -14.55
C VAL A 20 37.05 41.33 -15.77
N GLY A 21 37.79 40.65 -16.66
CA GLY A 21 37.20 40.00 -17.84
C GLY A 21 36.27 38.84 -17.46
N ILE A 22 36.64 38.02 -16.49
CA ILE A 22 35.80 36.95 -15.96
C ILE A 22 34.54 37.49 -15.25
N TYR A 23 34.71 38.55 -14.47
CA TYR A 23 33.58 39.22 -13.81
C TYR A 23 32.61 39.82 -14.84
N TRP A 24 33.14 40.52 -15.85
CA TRP A 24 32.33 41.11 -16.93
C TRP A 24 31.62 40.03 -17.77
N LEU A 25 32.31 38.90 -18.06
CA LEU A 25 31.68 37.73 -18.70
C LEU A 25 30.57 37.14 -17.84
N GLY A 26 30.77 36.99 -16.54
CA GLY A 26 29.76 36.46 -15.61
C GLY A 26 28.48 37.33 -15.56
N GLU A 27 28.64 38.66 -15.60
CA GLU A 27 27.49 39.56 -15.57
C GLU A 27 26.77 39.68 -16.95
N ASN A 28 27.50 39.53 -18.06
CA ASN A 28 26.95 39.73 -19.41
C ASN A 28 26.65 38.41 -20.15
N LEU A 29 27.08 37.26 -19.64
CA LEU A 29 26.73 35.97 -20.20
C LEU A 29 25.32 35.61 -19.76
N LYS A 30 24.31 36.15 -20.40
CA LYS A 30 22.93 35.66 -20.29
C LYS A 30 22.88 34.32 -21.04
N LEU A 31 23.11 33.23 -20.33
CA LEU A 31 22.75 31.92 -20.86
C LEU A 31 21.24 31.97 -21.18
N PRO A 32 20.83 31.54 -22.37
CA PRO A 32 19.41 31.45 -22.65
C PRO A 32 18.81 30.49 -21.59
N GLU A 33 17.92 31.02 -20.76
CA GLU A 33 17.06 30.16 -19.91
C GLU A 33 16.21 29.33 -20.87
N LYS A 34 16.75 28.17 -21.25
CA LYS A 34 15.97 27.13 -21.88
C LYS A 34 15.11 26.52 -20.78
N THR A 35 14.04 27.26 -20.41
CA THR A 35 12.96 26.67 -19.63
C THR A 35 12.34 25.60 -20.53
N ILE A 36 12.85 24.39 -20.44
CA ILE A 36 12.13 23.21 -20.90
C ILE A 36 10.90 23.18 -20.00
N PRO A 37 9.68 23.33 -20.54
CA PRO A 37 8.49 23.19 -19.73
C PRO A 37 8.51 21.77 -19.17
N VAL A 38 8.90 21.62 -17.91
CA VAL A 38 8.80 20.34 -17.19
C VAL A 38 7.32 20.15 -16.94
N THR A 39 6.68 19.36 -17.78
CA THR A 39 5.34 18.86 -17.46
C THR A 39 5.51 18.02 -16.18
N PRO A 40 4.89 18.40 -15.05
CA PRO A 40 5.04 17.64 -13.84
C PRO A 40 4.65 16.19 -14.09
N SER A 41 5.52 15.25 -13.74
CA SER A 41 5.16 13.84 -13.78
C SER A 41 3.98 13.62 -12.82
N ILE A 42 2.96 12.91 -13.28
CA ILE A 42 1.79 12.56 -12.44
C ILE A 42 2.23 11.72 -11.24
N ILE A 43 3.25 10.89 -11.46
CA ILE A 43 3.93 10.13 -10.40
C ILE A 43 5.30 10.76 -10.19
N GLU A 44 5.52 11.31 -9.02
CA GLU A 44 6.77 11.96 -8.63
C GLU A 44 7.65 10.96 -7.86
N GLY A 45 8.97 11.14 -7.92
CA GLY A 45 9.92 10.25 -7.24
C GLY A 45 9.84 10.26 -5.69
N ARG A 46 8.97 11.12 -5.11
CA ARG A 46 8.70 11.19 -3.66
C ARG A 46 7.29 10.75 -3.30
N ASP A 47 6.55 10.23 -4.26
CA ASP A 47 5.22 9.69 -4.00
C ASP A 47 5.31 8.39 -3.22
N GLU A 48 4.44 8.27 -2.23
CA GLU A 48 4.29 7.08 -1.42
C GLU A 48 2.84 6.61 -1.57
N PHE A 49 2.68 5.38 -2.03
CA PHE A 49 1.38 4.73 -2.17
C PHE A 49 1.26 3.62 -1.13
N TYR A 50 0.12 3.50 -0.49
CA TYR A 50 -0.09 2.56 0.60
C TYR A 50 -1.00 1.40 0.24
N ALA A 51 -1.89 1.59 -0.74
CA ALA A 51 -2.74 0.52 -1.25
C ALA A 51 -3.07 0.70 -2.73
N GLY A 52 -3.36 -0.43 -3.39
CA GLY A 52 -3.78 -0.47 -4.78
C GLY A 52 -4.81 -1.56 -5.03
N VAL A 53 -5.66 -1.37 -6.04
CA VAL A 53 -6.66 -2.35 -6.45
C VAL A 53 -6.78 -2.41 -7.97
N ILE A 54 -6.94 -3.63 -8.49
CA ILE A 54 -7.23 -3.93 -9.89
C ILE A 54 -8.71 -4.30 -10.00
N VAL A 55 -9.45 -3.59 -10.84
CA VAL A 55 -10.91 -3.79 -11.02
C VAL A 55 -11.23 -3.96 -12.50
N GLY A 56 -12.07 -4.92 -12.83
CA GLY A 56 -12.36 -5.21 -14.22
C GLY A 56 -11.09 -5.50 -15.03
N GLU A 57 -11.13 -5.26 -16.33
CA GLU A 57 -9.97 -5.50 -17.20
C GLU A 57 -9.01 -4.29 -17.25
N LYS A 58 -9.52 -3.07 -17.11
CA LYS A 58 -8.78 -1.84 -17.44
C LYS A 58 -8.52 -0.92 -16.25
N VAL A 59 -9.33 -1.01 -15.19
CA VAL A 59 -9.30 -0.01 -14.11
C VAL A 59 -8.34 -0.40 -13.01
N ARG A 60 -7.50 0.55 -12.61
CA ARG A 60 -6.56 0.47 -11.50
C ARG A 60 -6.70 1.72 -10.65
N TRP A 61 -6.77 1.56 -9.34
CA TRP A 61 -6.64 2.66 -8.40
C TRP A 61 -5.45 2.45 -7.49
N VAL A 62 -4.78 3.54 -7.14
CA VAL A 62 -3.78 3.57 -6.07
C VAL A 62 -4.02 4.78 -5.18
N VAL A 63 -3.78 4.60 -3.88
CA VAL A 63 -3.96 5.64 -2.87
C VAL A 63 -2.73 5.74 -1.98
N GLY A 64 -2.51 6.93 -1.40
CA GLY A 64 -1.31 7.11 -0.59
C GLY A 64 -1.24 8.41 0.20
N LYS A 65 -0.03 8.89 0.35
CA LYS A 65 0.34 10.06 1.15
C LYS A 65 -0.35 11.33 0.66
N LYS A 66 -0.66 12.22 1.59
CA LYS A 66 -1.25 13.55 1.33
C LYS A 66 -2.59 13.52 0.59
N GLY A 67 -3.36 12.46 0.72
CA GLY A 67 -4.66 12.32 0.08
C GLY A 67 -4.58 11.99 -1.42
N LYS A 68 -3.41 11.54 -1.89
CA LYS A 68 -3.22 11.21 -3.31
C LYS A 68 -4.06 10.00 -3.70
N ILE A 69 -4.83 10.16 -4.76
CA ILE A 69 -5.55 9.08 -5.45
C ILE A 69 -5.20 9.19 -6.92
N LEU A 70 -4.75 8.09 -7.51
CA LEU A 70 -4.55 7.98 -8.95
C LEU A 70 -5.45 6.86 -9.49
N ARG A 71 -6.02 7.09 -10.67
CA ARG A 71 -6.81 6.10 -11.40
C ARG A 71 -6.29 5.93 -12.82
N SER A 72 -6.20 4.70 -13.27
CA SER A 72 -5.93 4.34 -14.65
C SER A 72 -7.13 3.60 -15.24
N GLU A 73 -7.39 3.84 -16.53
CA GLU A 73 -8.39 3.14 -17.35
C GLU A 73 -7.75 2.36 -18.51
N SER A 74 -6.42 2.29 -18.51
CA SER A 74 -5.61 1.72 -19.58
C SER A 74 -4.59 0.71 -19.06
N ASN A 75 -5.01 -0.17 -18.15
CA ASN A 75 -4.14 -1.19 -17.55
C ASN A 75 -2.87 -0.59 -16.93
N GLY A 76 -2.97 0.61 -16.31
CA GLY A 76 -1.82 1.29 -15.71
C GLY A 76 -0.91 2.03 -16.70
N ALA A 77 -1.19 2.02 -18.00
CA ALA A 77 -0.39 2.75 -18.98
C ALA A 77 -0.54 4.29 -18.89
N GLY A 78 -1.59 4.75 -18.25
CA GLY A 78 -1.82 6.17 -17.97
C GLY A 78 -2.53 6.35 -16.64
N TRP A 79 -2.08 7.29 -15.83
CA TRP A 79 -2.63 7.59 -14.52
C TRP A 79 -3.23 8.98 -14.48
N ASN A 80 -4.42 9.10 -13.93
CA ASN A 80 -5.15 10.37 -13.78
C ASN A 80 -5.29 10.67 -12.28
N PRO A 81 -4.81 11.82 -11.79
CA PRO A 81 -5.00 12.23 -10.41
C PRO A 81 -6.48 12.57 -10.16
N GLN A 82 -6.99 12.12 -9.02
CA GLN A 82 -8.33 12.41 -8.57
C GLN A 82 -8.30 13.32 -7.35
N ASN A 83 -9.28 14.21 -7.25
CA ASN A 83 -9.39 15.12 -6.13
C ASN A 83 -10.09 14.45 -4.94
N SER A 84 -9.33 13.97 -3.98
CA SER A 84 -9.85 13.36 -2.75
C SER A 84 -10.50 14.37 -1.78
N GLY A 85 -10.27 15.66 -1.95
CA GLY A 85 -10.70 16.72 -1.02
C GLY A 85 -10.01 16.70 0.35
N VAL A 86 -8.96 15.87 0.54
CA VAL A 86 -8.25 15.72 1.81
C VAL A 86 -6.74 15.76 1.65
N LYS A 87 -6.02 16.04 2.75
CA LYS A 87 -4.55 15.97 2.83
C LYS A 87 -4.06 14.84 3.75
N LYS A 88 -4.98 14.06 4.32
CA LYS A 88 -4.65 12.93 5.20
C LYS A 88 -4.11 11.76 4.39
N ALA A 89 -3.29 10.93 5.02
CA ALA A 89 -2.81 9.70 4.39
C ALA A 89 -3.98 8.72 4.19
N LEU A 90 -4.06 8.15 2.99
CA LEU A 90 -5.03 7.15 2.59
C LEU A 90 -4.33 5.79 2.66
N GLN A 91 -4.80 4.91 3.56
CA GLN A 91 -4.11 3.69 3.94
C GLN A 91 -4.60 2.44 3.17
N GLY A 92 -5.86 2.44 2.76
CA GLY A 92 -6.48 1.31 2.08
C GLY A 92 -7.47 1.75 1.03
N ILE A 93 -7.64 0.93 0.00
CA ILE A 93 -8.66 1.08 -1.03
C ILE A 93 -9.23 -0.29 -1.37
N ALA A 94 -10.56 -0.34 -1.58
CA ALA A 94 -11.25 -1.48 -2.17
C ALA A 94 -12.33 -0.98 -3.14
N ALA A 95 -12.69 -1.79 -4.11
CA ALA A 95 -13.69 -1.39 -5.10
C ALA A 95 -14.66 -2.54 -5.38
N TRP A 96 -15.95 -2.22 -5.45
CA TRP A 96 -17.01 -3.16 -5.83
C TRP A 96 -17.06 -3.35 -7.35
N ASP A 97 -16.81 -2.27 -8.08
CA ASP A 97 -16.80 -2.24 -9.55
C ASP A 97 -15.94 -1.05 -10.04
N GLU A 98 -15.89 -0.84 -11.35
CA GLU A 98 -15.09 0.23 -11.98
C GLU A 98 -15.59 1.65 -11.66
N LYS A 99 -16.76 1.80 -11.00
CA LYS A 99 -17.35 3.09 -10.63
C LYS A 99 -17.40 3.32 -9.12
N LYS A 100 -17.50 2.23 -8.34
CA LYS A 100 -17.71 2.29 -6.90
C LYS A 100 -16.51 1.80 -6.15
N ALA A 101 -15.90 2.67 -5.36
CA ALA A 101 -14.75 2.36 -4.53
C ALA A 101 -14.81 3.08 -3.19
N VAL A 102 -14.19 2.47 -2.19
CA VAL A 102 -14.04 3.03 -0.85
C VAL A 102 -12.57 3.12 -0.49
N VAL A 103 -12.22 4.21 0.14
CA VAL A 103 -10.86 4.50 0.65
C VAL A 103 -10.95 4.76 2.14
N VAL A 104 -10.00 4.20 2.88
CA VAL A 104 -9.87 4.43 4.33
C VAL A 104 -8.51 5.04 4.66
N GLY A 105 -8.43 5.74 5.79
CA GLY A 105 -7.19 6.41 6.17
C GLY A 105 -7.13 6.86 7.61
N ASN A 106 -6.23 7.82 7.87
CA ASN A 106 -5.99 8.35 9.20
C ASN A 106 -7.20 9.12 9.74
N ASP A 107 -7.36 9.12 11.06
CA ASP A 107 -8.40 9.86 11.81
C ASP A 107 -9.84 9.45 11.42
N GLY A 108 -10.08 8.15 11.26
CA GLY A 108 -11.39 7.60 10.93
C GLY A 108 -11.88 7.99 9.53
N LEU A 109 -10.97 8.42 8.66
CA LEU A 109 -11.33 8.85 7.32
C LEU A 109 -11.86 7.69 6.49
N VAL A 110 -13.07 7.88 5.95
CA VAL A 110 -13.65 7.05 4.89
C VAL A 110 -14.05 7.98 3.74
N LEU A 111 -13.62 7.66 2.55
CA LEU A 111 -14.04 8.31 1.31
C LEU A 111 -14.74 7.29 0.42
N LEU A 112 -15.80 7.71 -0.22
CA LEU A 112 -16.62 6.88 -1.11
C LEU A 112 -16.78 7.57 -2.44
N THR A 113 -16.67 6.81 -3.53
CA THR A 113 -17.07 7.23 -4.87
C THR A 113 -18.09 6.29 -5.48
N HIS A 114 -19.01 6.84 -6.25
CA HIS A 114 -20.00 6.11 -7.06
C HIS A 114 -19.90 6.44 -8.56
N ASP A 115 -18.94 7.31 -8.94
CA ASP A 115 -18.84 7.94 -10.27
C ASP A 115 -17.43 7.81 -10.86
N SER A 116 -16.75 6.71 -10.59
CA SER A 116 -15.39 6.43 -11.08
C SER A 116 -14.33 7.39 -10.50
N GLY A 117 -14.58 7.96 -9.31
CA GLY A 117 -13.67 8.88 -8.64
C GLY A 117 -13.70 10.30 -9.19
N ASN A 118 -14.71 10.69 -10.00
CA ASN A 118 -14.94 12.08 -10.35
C ASN A 118 -15.26 12.91 -9.10
N THR A 119 -16.01 12.30 -8.16
CA THR A 119 -16.24 12.85 -6.82
C THR A 119 -15.92 11.82 -5.73
N TRP A 120 -15.44 12.31 -4.58
CA TRP A 120 -15.17 11.53 -3.38
C TRP A 120 -15.89 12.17 -2.20
N GLU A 121 -16.81 11.44 -1.60
CA GLU A 121 -17.62 11.86 -0.46
C GLU A 121 -17.04 11.33 0.84
N LYS A 122 -17.04 12.16 1.91
CA LYS A 122 -16.68 11.70 3.26
C LYS A 122 -17.85 10.99 3.90
N VAL A 123 -17.60 9.78 4.37
CA VAL A 123 -18.56 9.00 5.15
C VAL A 123 -18.15 9.02 6.62
N GLN A 124 -19.11 9.25 7.52
CA GLN A 124 -18.89 9.29 8.96
C GLN A 124 -19.00 7.88 9.56
N LEU A 125 -18.05 7.50 10.39
CA LEU A 125 -18.07 6.25 11.16
C LEU A 125 -18.80 6.35 12.52
N GLY A 126 -19.51 7.44 12.75
CA GLY A 126 -20.02 7.78 14.08
C GLY A 126 -18.93 8.33 15.01
N ASN A 127 -19.32 8.67 16.26
CA ASN A 127 -18.40 9.28 17.22
C ASN A 127 -17.24 8.36 17.64
N GLU A 128 -17.45 7.05 17.60
CA GLU A 128 -16.44 6.04 17.95
C GLU A 128 -15.30 5.90 16.93
N GLY A 129 -15.50 6.41 15.70
CA GLY A 129 -14.49 6.41 14.66
C GLY A 129 -13.56 7.61 14.66
N LEU A 130 -13.80 8.60 15.50
CA LEU A 130 -12.99 9.82 15.55
C LEU A 130 -11.59 9.53 16.10
N GLY A 131 -10.57 9.94 15.33
CA GLY A 131 -9.16 9.76 15.71
C GLY A 131 -8.59 8.36 15.47
N VAL A 132 -9.38 7.38 15.06
CA VAL A 132 -8.93 6.02 14.79
C VAL A 132 -8.20 5.96 13.45
N LYS A 133 -7.02 5.37 13.41
CA LYS A 133 -6.32 5.09 12.15
C LYS A 133 -6.86 3.79 11.55
N LEU A 134 -7.57 3.89 10.41
CA LEU A 134 -7.92 2.74 9.61
C LEU A 134 -6.75 2.37 8.71
N LEU A 135 -6.39 1.08 8.68
CA LEU A 135 -5.19 0.58 8.01
C LEU A 135 -5.51 -0.17 6.71
N LYS A 136 -6.60 -0.92 6.70
CA LYS A 136 -6.99 -1.74 5.56
C LYS A 136 -8.49 -1.71 5.36
N VAL A 137 -8.91 -1.82 4.11
CA VAL A 137 -10.30 -2.09 3.73
C VAL A 137 -10.33 -3.17 2.66
N ARG A 138 -11.22 -4.14 2.80
CA ARG A 138 -11.47 -5.19 1.81
C ARG A 138 -12.97 -5.41 1.65
N ILE A 139 -13.35 -5.97 0.52
CA ILE A 139 -14.75 -6.36 0.23
C ILE A 139 -14.79 -7.87 0.17
N ASP A 140 -15.71 -8.46 0.93
CA ASP A 140 -15.91 -9.89 0.94
C ASP A 140 -16.67 -10.38 -0.31
N PRO A 141 -16.77 -11.69 -0.55
CA PRO A 141 -17.50 -12.25 -1.69
C PRO A 141 -19.00 -11.92 -1.70
N GLU A 142 -19.59 -11.56 -0.57
CA GLU A 142 -21.01 -11.16 -0.45
C GLU A 142 -21.20 -9.64 -0.73
N GLY A 143 -20.09 -8.89 -0.94
CA GLY A 143 -20.10 -7.46 -1.24
C GLY A 143 -20.07 -6.56 -0.01
N VAL A 144 -19.90 -7.12 1.20
CA VAL A 144 -19.75 -6.34 2.43
C VAL A 144 -18.32 -5.78 2.49
N ALA A 145 -18.20 -4.48 2.73
CA ALA A 145 -16.90 -3.85 2.94
C ALA A 145 -16.52 -3.92 4.43
N TRP A 146 -15.30 -4.35 4.70
CA TRP A 146 -14.71 -4.47 6.03
C TRP A 146 -13.50 -3.55 6.15
N ALA A 147 -13.49 -2.66 7.13
CA ALA A 147 -12.39 -1.76 7.44
C ALA A 147 -11.82 -2.05 8.82
N VAL A 148 -10.50 -2.17 8.90
CA VAL A 148 -9.80 -2.52 10.14
C VAL A 148 -8.67 -1.54 10.44
N GLY A 149 -8.26 -1.45 11.71
CA GLY A 149 -7.22 -0.53 12.09
C GLY A 149 -6.87 -0.53 13.58
N ALA A 150 -6.34 0.60 14.03
CA ALA A 150 -5.88 0.82 15.40
C ALA A 150 -7.03 0.76 16.41
N MET A 151 -6.69 0.57 17.68
CA MET A 151 -7.65 0.52 18.80
C MET A 151 -8.73 -0.57 18.62
N GLY A 152 -8.36 -1.71 18.04
CA GLY A 152 -9.27 -2.83 17.78
C GLY A 152 -10.37 -2.49 16.78
N ALA A 153 -10.17 -1.48 15.93
CA ALA A 153 -11.18 -1.05 14.98
C ALA A 153 -11.52 -2.15 13.98
N VAL A 154 -12.78 -2.51 13.92
CA VAL A 154 -13.38 -3.37 12.90
C VAL A 154 -14.74 -2.77 12.57
N TYR A 155 -14.93 -2.36 11.32
CA TYR A 155 -16.18 -1.79 10.82
C TYR A 155 -16.63 -2.56 9.59
N ALA A 156 -17.95 -2.72 9.44
CA ALA A 156 -18.55 -3.31 8.25
C ALA A 156 -19.61 -2.38 7.64
N SER A 157 -19.69 -2.42 6.30
CA SER A 157 -20.72 -1.74 5.52
C SER A 157 -21.43 -2.73 4.61
N HIS A 158 -22.75 -2.82 4.74
CA HIS A 158 -23.63 -3.68 3.94
C HIS A 158 -24.35 -2.94 2.82
N ASP A 159 -24.12 -1.63 2.68
CA ASP A 159 -24.81 -0.73 1.75
C ASP A 159 -23.86 -0.03 0.78
N THR A 160 -22.80 -0.75 0.35
CA THR A 160 -21.78 -0.24 -0.54
C THR A 160 -21.06 1.01 -0.04
N GLY A 161 -20.73 1.04 1.26
CA GLY A 161 -19.90 2.06 1.89
C GLY A 161 -20.66 3.30 2.41
N LYS A 162 -21.98 3.37 2.26
CA LYS A 162 -22.77 4.55 2.65
C LYS A 162 -22.90 4.69 4.16
N SER A 163 -23.05 3.58 4.87
CA SER A 163 -23.02 3.55 6.33
C SER A 163 -22.12 2.43 6.84
N TRP A 164 -21.57 2.62 8.04
CA TRP A 164 -20.63 1.72 8.66
C TRP A 164 -21.04 1.44 10.10
N ARG A 165 -20.96 0.18 10.47
CA ARG A 165 -21.21 -0.29 11.82
C ARG A 165 -19.93 -0.84 12.42
N ARG A 166 -19.66 -0.53 13.70
CA ARG A 166 -18.58 -1.17 14.44
C ARG A 166 -18.94 -2.62 14.75
N MET A 167 -17.99 -3.54 14.51
CA MET A 167 -18.20 -4.98 14.60
C MET A 167 -17.31 -5.64 15.66
N ALA A 168 -16.56 -4.88 16.43
CA ALA A 168 -15.72 -5.36 17.52
C ALA A 168 -15.54 -4.28 18.58
N ARG A 169 -15.38 -4.69 19.83
CA ARG A 169 -15.10 -3.79 20.95
C ARG A 169 -13.73 -3.12 20.81
N THR A 170 -13.59 -1.96 21.44
CA THR A 170 -12.31 -1.26 21.52
C THR A 170 -11.30 -2.11 22.30
N GLN A 171 -10.10 -2.28 21.74
CA GLN A 171 -8.98 -3.01 22.32
C GLN A 171 -7.69 -2.27 22.01
N ASP A 172 -6.69 -2.35 22.88
CA ASP A 172 -5.38 -1.72 22.68
C ASP A 172 -4.49 -2.58 21.76
N ILE A 173 -4.98 -2.86 20.57
CA ILE A 173 -4.26 -3.54 19.49
C ILE A 173 -4.62 -2.89 18.17
N ALA A 174 -3.75 -3.04 17.16
CA ALA A 174 -4.11 -2.73 15.78
C ALA A 174 -4.34 -4.01 14.97
N TRP A 175 -5.47 -4.06 14.26
CA TRP A 175 -5.71 -5.03 13.20
C TRP A 175 -5.13 -4.49 11.90
N ASN A 176 -4.17 -5.22 11.34
CA ASN A 176 -3.42 -4.78 10.15
C ASN A 176 -4.07 -5.24 8.85
N ASP A 177 -4.74 -6.37 8.84
CA ASP A 177 -5.45 -6.89 7.67
C ASP A 177 -6.70 -7.70 8.06
N VAL A 178 -7.60 -7.83 7.10
CA VAL A 178 -8.82 -8.63 7.16
C VAL A 178 -8.87 -9.56 5.95
N GLY A 179 -9.17 -10.83 6.16
CA GLY A 179 -9.33 -11.83 5.10
C GLY A 179 -10.65 -12.60 5.26
N PHE A 180 -11.03 -13.32 4.23
CA PHE A 180 -12.30 -14.03 4.17
C PHE A 180 -12.05 -15.48 3.80
N SER A 181 -12.54 -16.40 4.62
CA SER A 181 -12.50 -17.81 4.27
C SER A 181 -13.70 -18.20 3.39
N PRO A 182 -13.58 -19.24 2.55
CA PRO A 182 -14.66 -19.66 1.67
C PRO A 182 -15.95 -20.08 2.36
N ASP A 183 -15.89 -20.44 3.66
CA ASP A 183 -17.07 -20.71 4.49
C ASP A 183 -17.72 -19.43 5.05
N GLY A 184 -17.27 -18.24 4.64
CA GLY A 184 -17.84 -16.95 4.95
C GLY A 184 -17.37 -16.33 6.27
N LYS A 185 -16.37 -16.91 6.95
CA LYS A 185 -15.81 -16.29 8.15
C LYS A 185 -14.86 -15.14 7.80
N VAL A 186 -14.86 -14.16 8.69
CA VAL A 186 -13.96 -13.00 8.65
C VAL A 186 -12.79 -13.26 9.57
N TRP A 187 -11.58 -13.08 9.06
CA TRP A 187 -10.32 -13.30 9.76
C TRP A 187 -9.56 -12.01 9.91
N LEU A 188 -9.02 -11.78 11.10
CA LEU A 188 -8.23 -10.59 11.44
C LEU A 188 -6.82 -11.01 11.81
N VAL A 189 -5.84 -10.27 11.35
CA VAL A 189 -4.44 -10.38 11.78
C VAL A 189 -3.92 -9.03 12.23
N GLY A 190 -3.10 -9.01 13.28
CA GLY A 190 -2.71 -7.75 13.89
C GLY A 190 -1.38 -7.79 14.61
N GLU A 191 -1.19 -6.82 15.48
CA GLU A 191 0.04 -6.66 16.28
C GLU A 191 0.28 -7.85 17.19
N PHE A 192 1.54 -8.09 17.53
CA PHE A 192 1.99 -9.09 18.50
C PHE A 192 1.49 -10.52 18.25
N GLY A 193 1.30 -10.89 16.97
CA GLY A 193 0.82 -12.22 16.60
C GLY A 193 -0.66 -12.46 16.85
N HIS A 194 -1.46 -11.40 17.10
CA HIS A 194 -2.89 -11.56 17.30
C HIS A 194 -3.56 -12.01 15.99
N VAL A 195 -4.35 -13.06 16.12
CA VAL A 195 -5.23 -13.60 15.07
C VAL A 195 -6.59 -13.86 15.69
N ALA A 196 -7.65 -13.46 15.01
CA ALA A 196 -9.02 -13.76 15.41
C ALA A 196 -9.88 -14.05 14.18
N PHE A 197 -10.96 -14.82 14.37
CA PHE A 197 -11.98 -14.97 13.35
C PHE A 197 -13.38 -14.92 13.97
N ALA A 198 -14.37 -14.62 13.15
CA ALA A 198 -15.77 -14.68 13.51
C ALA A 198 -16.62 -15.08 12.30
N ASP A 199 -17.77 -15.67 12.56
CA ASP A 199 -18.84 -15.81 11.58
C ASP A 199 -19.78 -14.59 11.67
N PRO A 200 -19.80 -13.70 10.67
CA PRO A 200 -20.59 -12.48 10.73
C PRO A 200 -22.11 -12.73 10.69
N LYS A 201 -22.53 -13.98 10.40
CA LYS A 201 -23.94 -14.39 10.44
C LYS A 201 -24.43 -14.71 11.84
N HIS A 202 -23.50 -14.96 12.76
CA HIS A 202 -23.77 -15.23 14.17
C HIS A 202 -23.32 -14.03 15.01
N VAL A 203 -24.28 -13.24 15.44
CA VAL A 203 -24.04 -12.01 16.21
C VAL A 203 -24.72 -12.09 17.58
N ASP A 204 -24.16 -11.40 18.57
CA ASP A 204 -24.74 -11.22 19.89
C ASP A 204 -25.96 -10.28 19.86
N ASP A 205 -26.56 -10.03 21.03
CA ASP A 205 -27.73 -9.13 21.19
C ASP A 205 -27.42 -7.68 20.77
N ASN A 206 -26.14 -7.28 20.75
CA ASN A 206 -25.69 -5.99 20.24
C ASN A 206 -25.46 -6.04 18.73
N GLY A 207 -25.55 -7.22 18.11
CA GLY A 207 -25.27 -7.51 16.73
C GLY A 207 -23.78 -7.48 16.39
N GLU A 208 -22.90 -7.68 17.37
CA GLU A 208 -21.45 -7.88 17.16
C GLU A 208 -21.18 -9.37 16.95
N PRO A 209 -20.33 -9.75 15.98
CA PRO A 209 -19.87 -11.14 15.82
C PRO A 209 -19.10 -11.60 17.05
N GLU A 210 -19.22 -12.88 17.36
CA GLU A 210 -18.41 -13.50 18.42
C GLU A 210 -17.00 -13.81 17.89
N TRP A 211 -16.05 -12.93 18.23
CA TRP A 211 -14.65 -13.07 17.81
C TRP A 211 -13.93 -14.13 18.64
N GLN A 212 -13.38 -15.13 17.95
CA GLN A 212 -12.60 -16.21 18.52
C GLN A 212 -11.10 -15.98 18.25
N ALA A 213 -10.31 -15.93 19.32
CA ALA A 213 -8.87 -15.80 19.21
C ALA A 213 -8.23 -17.10 18.73
N VAL A 214 -7.25 -17.01 17.83
CA VAL A 214 -6.49 -18.13 17.30
C VAL A 214 -5.05 -18.05 17.78
N LYS A 215 -4.53 -19.12 18.37
CA LYS A 215 -3.14 -19.20 18.78
C LYS A 215 -2.27 -19.58 17.59
N VAL A 216 -1.29 -18.75 17.27
CA VAL A 216 -0.28 -19.00 16.22
C VAL A 216 1.13 -18.94 16.80
N SER A 217 2.10 -19.56 16.12
CA SER A 217 3.50 -19.53 16.53
C SER A 217 4.21 -18.28 16.00
N ALA A 218 3.69 -17.11 16.39
CA ALA A 218 4.28 -15.81 16.04
C ALA A 218 4.07 -14.82 17.20
N ASP A 219 5.10 -14.02 17.50
CA ASP A 219 5.11 -12.95 18.49
C ASP A 219 5.29 -11.55 17.84
N ARG A 220 5.49 -11.53 16.53
CA ARG A 220 5.64 -10.34 15.72
C ARG A 220 4.32 -9.92 15.09
N SER A 221 4.22 -8.64 14.73
CA SER A 221 3.03 -8.15 14.03
C SER A 221 2.81 -8.88 12.71
N LEU A 222 1.59 -9.35 12.51
CA LEU A 222 1.10 -9.98 11.32
C LEU A 222 0.47 -8.90 10.43
N MET A 223 0.78 -8.92 9.14
CA MET A 223 0.51 -7.82 8.23
C MET A 223 -0.48 -8.19 7.11
N ALA A 224 -0.60 -9.48 6.80
CA ALA A 224 -1.48 -9.94 5.72
C ALA A 224 -2.07 -11.30 6.03
N VAL A 225 -3.32 -11.53 5.61
CA VAL A 225 -3.99 -12.82 5.63
C VAL A 225 -4.75 -13.05 4.32
N ILE A 226 -4.52 -14.21 3.69
CA ILE A 226 -5.24 -14.61 2.47
C ILE A 226 -5.64 -16.08 2.56
N PHE A 227 -6.79 -16.42 2.00
CA PHE A 227 -7.24 -17.79 1.76
C PHE A 227 -6.97 -18.15 0.30
N LEU A 228 -6.36 -19.31 0.10
CA LEU A 228 -6.08 -19.86 -1.22
C LEU A 228 -7.19 -20.81 -1.68
N ASP A 229 -7.74 -21.53 -0.72
CA ASP A 229 -8.89 -22.45 -0.88
C ASP A 229 -9.62 -22.64 0.47
N ALA A 230 -10.55 -23.59 0.54
CA ALA A 230 -11.34 -23.85 1.75
C ALA A 230 -10.51 -24.36 2.95
N GLN A 231 -9.33 -24.92 2.71
CA GLN A 231 -8.48 -25.51 3.74
C GLN A 231 -7.19 -24.73 3.96
N THR A 232 -6.69 -24.09 2.88
CA THR A 232 -5.37 -23.47 2.86
C THR A 232 -5.47 -21.94 2.97
N ALA A 233 -4.78 -21.39 3.97
CA ALA A 233 -4.58 -19.97 4.10
C ALA A 233 -3.14 -19.64 4.48
N LEU A 234 -2.75 -18.41 4.23
CA LEU A 234 -1.43 -17.86 4.55
C LEU A 234 -1.59 -16.61 5.41
N ILE A 235 -0.70 -16.48 6.38
CA ILE A 235 -0.52 -15.25 7.17
C ILE A 235 0.94 -14.84 7.05
N ALA A 236 1.18 -13.58 6.73
CA ALA A 236 2.53 -13.03 6.66
C ALA A 236 2.70 -11.83 7.59
N GLY A 237 3.96 -11.53 7.95
CA GLY A 237 4.23 -10.44 8.88
C GLY A 237 5.68 -10.02 8.96
N LEU A 238 6.01 -9.36 10.06
CA LEU A 238 7.35 -8.84 10.32
C LEU A 238 8.35 -9.99 10.54
N ASP A 239 9.63 -9.66 10.34
CA ASP A 239 10.77 -10.55 10.59
C ASP A 239 10.73 -11.86 9.75
N GLY A 240 10.24 -11.77 8.51
CA GLY A 240 10.10 -12.92 7.61
C GLY A 240 9.06 -13.94 8.04
N THR A 241 8.13 -13.53 8.93
CA THR A 241 7.07 -14.41 9.38
C THR A 241 6.16 -14.81 8.22
N LEU A 242 6.04 -16.12 8.01
CA LEU A 242 5.08 -16.70 7.08
C LEU A 242 4.51 -17.96 7.71
N LEU A 243 3.19 -17.99 7.87
CA LEU A 243 2.45 -19.11 8.45
C LEU A 243 1.50 -19.67 7.40
N ARG A 244 1.25 -20.96 7.46
CA ARG A 244 0.28 -21.66 6.62
C ARG A 244 -0.61 -22.57 7.45
N THR A 245 -1.88 -22.57 7.14
CA THR A 245 -2.83 -23.63 7.54
C THR A 245 -3.17 -24.50 6.36
N LYS A 246 -3.55 -25.75 6.63
CA LYS A 246 -4.12 -26.71 5.68
C LYS A 246 -5.40 -27.37 6.20
N ASP A 247 -5.94 -26.81 7.28
CA ASP A 247 -7.08 -27.37 8.02
C ASP A 247 -8.10 -26.28 8.38
N SER A 248 -8.25 -25.28 7.48
CA SER A 248 -9.19 -24.16 7.65
C SER A 248 -8.91 -23.30 8.89
N GLY A 249 -7.63 -23.15 9.26
CA GLY A 249 -7.17 -22.31 10.36
C GLY A 249 -7.20 -22.95 11.75
N LYS A 250 -7.46 -24.27 11.85
CA LYS A 250 -7.41 -24.99 13.13
C LYS A 250 -5.99 -25.11 13.67
N SER A 251 -5.02 -25.29 12.78
CA SER A 251 -3.59 -25.28 13.09
C SER A 251 -2.80 -24.45 12.08
N TRP A 252 -1.65 -23.91 12.52
CA TRP A 252 -0.78 -23.09 11.71
C TRP A 252 0.67 -23.54 11.84
N GLU A 253 1.30 -23.83 10.70
CA GLU A 253 2.71 -24.19 10.59
C GLU A 253 3.53 -23.00 10.11
N LYS A 254 4.73 -22.83 10.66
CA LYS A 254 5.67 -21.79 10.18
C LYS A 254 6.41 -22.27 8.96
N ILE A 255 6.40 -21.47 7.90
CA ILE A 255 7.22 -21.66 6.71
C ILE A 255 8.53 -20.92 6.91
N LEU A 256 9.66 -21.64 6.81
CA LEU A 256 10.98 -21.05 6.93
C LEU A 256 11.41 -20.48 5.57
N LEU A 257 11.60 -19.17 5.53
CA LEU A 257 12.14 -18.47 4.37
C LEU A 257 13.63 -18.15 4.59
N PRO A 258 14.47 -18.14 3.54
CA PRO A 258 15.87 -17.73 3.63
C PRO A 258 16.03 -16.20 3.74
N THR A 259 15.10 -15.54 4.41
CA THR A 259 15.10 -14.09 4.66
C THR A 259 14.40 -13.77 5.97
N ARG A 260 14.76 -12.63 6.57
CA ARG A 260 14.08 -12.03 7.73
C ARG A 260 13.46 -10.69 7.38
N GLU A 261 13.43 -10.32 6.11
CA GLU A 261 12.78 -9.10 5.67
C GLU A 261 11.27 -9.17 5.92
N HIS A 262 10.68 -8.02 6.23
CA HIS A 262 9.25 -7.94 6.54
C HIS A 262 8.41 -8.22 5.30
N ILE A 263 7.34 -8.97 5.45
CA ILE A 263 6.33 -9.21 4.41
C ILE A 263 5.10 -8.40 4.79
N PHE A 264 4.76 -7.39 4.00
CA PHE A 264 3.67 -6.46 4.30
C PHE A 264 2.35 -6.83 3.65
N ALA A 265 2.39 -7.48 2.49
CA ALA A 265 1.19 -7.88 1.77
C ALA A 265 1.37 -9.20 1.05
N LEU A 266 0.26 -9.89 0.87
CA LEU A 266 0.12 -11.12 0.09
C LEU A 266 -1.03 -10.96 -0.91
N ALA A 267 -0.87 -11.49 -2.11
CA ALA A 267 -1.93 -11.65 -3.08
C ALA A 267 -1.79 -12.96 -3.85
N SER A 268 -2.90 -13.51 -4.33
CA SER A 268 -2.93 -14.75 -5.11
C SER A 268 -3.95 -14.67 -6.24
N ASN A 269 -3.66 -15.30 -7.36
CA ASN A 269 -4.60 -15.52 -8.46
C ASN A 269 -5.11 -16.98 -8.53
N GLY A 270 -4.88 -17.76 -7.45
CA GLY A 270 -5.22 -19.18 -7.38
C GLY A 270 -4.11 -20.12 -7.85
N HIS A 271 -3.19 -19.67 -8.70
CA HIS A 271 -2.01 -20.44 -9.15
C HIS A 271 -0.73 -19.91 -8.54
N THR A 272 -0.52 -18.63 -8.62
CA THR A 272 0.66 -17.95 -8.10
C THR A 272 0.27 -17.10 -6.90
N THR A 273 1.02 -17.24 -5.82
CA THR A 273 0.93 -16.37 -4.64
C THR A 273 2.19 -15.55 -4.56
N VAL A 274 2.04 -14.25 -4.38
CA VAL A 274 3.15 -13.30 -4.26
C VAL A 274 3.03 -12.55 -2.95
N GLY A 275 4.16 -12.40 -2.26
CA GLY A 275 4.29 -11.51 -1.13
C GLY A 275 5.30 -10.40 -1.42
N VAL A 276 5.03 -9.20 -0.92
CA VAL A 276 5.92 -8.05 -1.04
C VAL A 276 6.19 -7.42 0.32
N GLY A 277 7.30 -6.67 0.43
CA GLY A 277 7.65 -6.17 1.74
C GLY A 277 8.79 -5.15 1.76
N SER A 278 9.58 -5.19 2.83
CA SER A 278 10.71 -4.28 3.05
C SER A 278 11.86 -4.59 2.09
N ARG A 279 12.65 -3.55 1.76
CA ARG A 279 13.87 -3.64 0.96
C ARG A 279 13.68 -4.31 -0.40
N GLY A 280 12.54 -4.03 -1.07
CA GLY A 280 12.22 -4.60 -2.37
C GLY A 280 11.87 -6.09 -2.34
N LEU A 281 11.66 -6.68 -1.16
CA LEU A 281 11.35 -8.10 -1.02
C LEU A 281 10.17 -8.48 -1.90
N ARG A 282 10.36 -9.54 -2.67
CA ARG A 282 9.31 -10.25 -3.41
C ARG A 282 9.50 -11.75 -3.19
N ILE A 283 8.51 -12.39 -2.63
CA ILE A 283 8.44 -13.85 -2.50
C ILE A 283 7.35 -14.39 -3.40
N VAL A 284 7.62 -15.52 -4.04
CA VAL A 284 6.70 -16.13 -5.00
C VAL A 284 6.54 -17.60 -4.68
N SER A 285 5.31 -18.06 -4.67
CA SER A 285 4.99 -19.48 -4.60
C SER A 285 4.05 -19.89 -5.72
N GLN A 286 4.30 -21.05 -6.28
CA GLN A 286 3.39 -21.75 -7.16
C GLN A 286 2.64 -22.82 -6.37
N GLN A 287 1.41 -23.15 -6.75
CA GLN A 287 0.66 -24.30 -6.21
C GLN A 287 0.46 -24.29 -4.67
N GLY A 288 -0.26 -23.30 -4.17
CA GLY A 288 -0.78 -23.34 -2.80
C GLY A 288 0.24 -23.08 -1.69
N GLY A 289 1.33 -22.37 -1.96
CA GLY A 289 2.29 -21.94 -0.92
C GLY A 289 3.16 -23.07 -0.38
N SER A 290 3.42 -24.13 -1.15
CA SER A 290 4.23 -25.28 -0.72
C SER A 290 5.74 -25.02 -0.77
N SER A 291 6.19 -24.22 -1.73
CA SER A 291 7.59 -23.78 -1.89
C SER A 291 7.63 -22.30 -2.26
N TRP A 292 8.69 -21.63 -1.89
CA TRP A 292 8.83 -20.18 -2.06
C TRP A 292 10.18 -19.83 -2.68
N GLU A 293 10.13 -19.02 -3.71
CA GLU A 293 11.28 -18.31 -4.25
C GLU A 293 11.38 -16.93 -3.59
N VAL A 294 12.57 -16.54 -3.17
CA VAL A 294 12.82 -15.26 -2.52
C VAL A 294 13.70 -14.41 -3.44
N GLY A 295 13.22 -13.24 -3.78
CA GLY A 295 13.88 -12.31 -4.68
C GLY A 295 13.54 -10.86 -4.38
N ARG A 296 13.65 -10.01 -5.40
CA ARG A 296 13.35 -8.58 -5.37
C ARG A 296 12.31 -8.25 -6.43
N VAL A 297 11.56 -7.17 -6.21
CA VAL A 297 10.64 -6.62 -7.21
C VAL A 297 11.39 -6.22 -8.48
N ALA A 298 12.57 -5.61 -8.35
CA ALA A 298 13.53 -5.39 -9.40
C ALA A 298 14.95 -5.57 -8.87
N LYS A 299 15.94 -5.82 -9.74
CA LYS A 299 17.32 -6.20 -9.39
C LYS A 299 17.98 -5.30 -8.33
N GLU A 300 17.72 -3.99 -8.39
CA GLU A 300 18.29 -2.99 -7.48
C GLU A 300 17.21 -2.25 -6.69
N ASP A 301 16.04 -2.89 -6.50
CA ASP A 301 14.97 -2.32 -5.69
C ASP A 301 15.21 -2.66 -4.22
N PHE A 302 15.44 -1.62 -3.43
CA PHE A 302 15.57 -1.69 -1.96
C PHE A 302 14.48 -0.87 -1.26
N ASN A 303 13.45 -0.46 -1.97
CA ASN A 303 12.32 0.27 -1.45
C ASN A 303 11.43 -0.65 -0.60
N TRP A 304 10.48 -0.06 0.09
CA TRP A 304 9.42 -0.81 0.76
C TRP A 304 8.17 -0.85 -0.13
N HIS A 305 7.49 -1.99 -0.12
CA HIS A 305 6.23 -2.22 -0.83
C HIS A 305 5.18 -2.68 0.17
N THR A 306 4.10 -1.91 0.32
CA THR A 306 3.08 -2.10 1.35
C THR A 306 1.86 -2.85 0.88
N ASP A 307 1.62 -2.90 -0.43
CA ASP A 307 0.47 -3.61 -0.97
C ASP A 307 0.74 -4.19 -2.35
N ILE A 308 0.00 -5.23 -2.69
CA ILE A 308 0.01 -5.88 -4.00
C ILE A 308 -1.39 -6.30 -4.37
N ALA A 309 -1.79 -6.02 -5.61
CA ALA A 309 -2.98 -6.60 -6.23
C ALA A 309 -2.56 -7.47 -7.42
N ILE A 310 -3.22 -8.62 -7.59
CA ILE A 310 -2.98 -9.55 -8.70
C ILE A 310 -4.29 -9.81 -9.43
N LYS A 311 -4.23 -9.78 -10.77
CA LYS A 311 -5.30 -10.24 -11.64
C LYS A 311 -4.72 -10.94 -12.87
N GLY A 312 -5.04 -12.24 -13.04
CA GLY A 312 -4.35 -13.05 -14.05
C GLY A 312 -2.84 -13.07 -13.80
N GLU A 313 -2.05 -12.64 -14.76
CA GLU A 313 -0.59 -12.50 -14.64
C GLU A 313 -0.16 -11.09 -14.23
N GLU A 314 -1.07 -10.12 -14.25
CA GLU A 314 -0.76 -8.75 -13.86
C GLU A 314 -0.58 -8.60 -12.37
N GLN A 315 0.46 -7.87 -11.96
CA GLN A 315 0.78 -7.51 -10.58
C GLN A 315 0.91 -5.98 -10.49
N LEU A 316 0.13 -5.37 -9.61
CA LEU A 316 0.22 -3.97 -9.25
C LEU A 316 0.80 -3.88 -7.84
N ILE A 317 2.04 -3.43 -7.72
CA ILE A 317 2.78 -3.32 -6.47
C ILE A 317 2.93 -1.84 -6.12
N VAL A 318 2.61 -1.49 -4.88
CA VAL A 318 2.68 -0.11 -4.40
C VAL A 318 3.49 0.00 -3.11
N GLY A 319 4.12 1.15 -2.91
CA GLY A 319 4.98 1.44 -1.77
C GLY A 319 5.66 2.80 -1.91
N ALA A 320 6.98 2.84 -1.76
CA ALA A 320 7.81 4.00 -2.09
C ALA A 320 7.89 4.23 -3.62
N GLY A 321 6.75 4.03 -4.29
CA GLY A 321 6.56 4.12 -5.72
C GLY A 321 5.47 3.17 -6.18
N LEU A 322 5.35 3.04 -7.50
CA LEU A 322 4.38 2.19 -8.18
C LEU A 322 5.14 1.31 -9.18
N VAL A 323 4.94 0.01 -9.08
CA VAL A 323 5.49 -0.98 -10.02
C VAL A 323 4.35 -1.80 -10.59
N GLN A 324 4.35 -1.96 -11.89
CA GLN A 324 3.42 -2.83 -12.60
C GLN A 324 4.22 -3.86 -13.39
N MET A 325 3.87 -5.12 -13.21
CA MET A 325 4.50 -6.25 -13.88
C MET A 325 3.44 -7.06 -14.61
N ASN A 326 3.77 -7.54 -15.79
CA ASN A 326 2.93 -8.43 -16.59
C ASN A 326 3.71 -9.73 -16.83
N GLY A 327 3.16 -10.86 -16.40
CA GLY A 327 3.77 -12.16 -16.63
C GLY A 327 4.92 -12.52 -15.67
N ARG A 328 5.79 -13.41 -16.14
CA ARG A 328 6.91 -13.98 -15.38
C ARG A 328 8.20 -13.17 -15.55
N GLU A 329 8.16 -11.86 -15.40
CA GLU A 329 9.40 -11.09 -15.32
C GLU A 329 10.02 -11.13 -13.94
#